data_2c0a25527bdc8d11eb3c3854b914dd28
#
_entry.id   2c0a25527bdc8d11eb3c3854b914dd28
#
_cell.length_a   1.000
_cell.length_b   1.000
_cell.length_c   1.000
_cell.angle_alpha   90.00
_cell.angle_beta   90.00
_cell.angle_gamma   90.00
#
_symmetry.space_group_name_H-M   'P 1'
#
loop_
_entity.id
_entity.type
_entity.pdbx_description
1 polymer ?
#
loop_
_entity_poly.entity_id
_entity_poly.type
_entity_poly.pdbx_seq_one_letter_code
_entity_poly.pdbx_strand_id
1 'polypeptide(L)'
;MAETEEAIETPIRVMIVDDHEIVRRGIAEIVDRADDLEVVAEAGTVQDALRRAQLVSPDVILVDLQLPDGTGIDIMESLGQTNPEIRPIVLTSFDDDEALAESLAKGARAYVL
;
A
#
# COMPACT_ATOMS: atom_id res chain seq x y z
N MET A 1 -25.71 20.83 1.87
CA MET A 1 -26.09 19.80 2.80
C MET A 1 -24.92 19.11 3.46
N ALA A 2 -25.11 18.83 4.68
CA ALA A 2 -24.03 18.28 5.50
C ALA A 2 -23.59 16.89 5.07
N GLU A 3 -24.50 16.10 4.52
CA GLU A 3 -24.12 14.73 4.18
C GLU A 3 -23.05 14.67 3.10
N THR A 4 -23.01 15.62 2.19
CA THR A 4 -21.98 15.62 1.18
C THR A 4 -20.62 15.86 1.79
N GLU A 5 -20.56 16.78 2.72
CA GLU A 5 -19.33 17.09 3.40
C GLU A 5 -18.88 15.94 4.27
N GLU A 6 -19.82 15.23 4.88
CA GLU A 6 -19.48 14.11 5.72
C GLU A 6 -18.79 13.00 4.94
N ALA A 7 -19.16 12.83 3.67
CA ALA A 7 -18.57 11.77 2.86
C ALA A 7 -17.07 11.97 2.64
N ILE A 8 -16.58 13.23 2.73
CA ILE A 8 -15.17 13.51 2.49
C ILE A 8 -14.40 13.81 3.76
N GLU A 9 -15.05 13.71 4.94
CA GLU A 9 -14.38 14.03 6.19
C GLU A 9 -13.44 12.95 6.65
N THR A 10 -13.62 11.71 6.17
CA THR A 10 -12.78 10.61 6.56
C THR A 10 -11.94 10.20 5.36
N PRO A 11 -10.70 10.69 5.26
CA PRO A 11 -9.86 10.31 4.14
C PRO A 11 -9.48 8.84 4.18
N ILE A 12 -9.21 8.29 3.01
CA ILE A 12 -8.69 6.94 2.89
C ILE A 12 -7.26 6.95 3.42
N ARG A 13 -6.97 6.05 4.35
CA ARG A 13 -5.67 5.98 5.01
C ARG A 13 -4.75 5.06 4.23
N VAL A 14 -3.61 5.59 3.79
CA VAL A 14 -2.73 4.93 2.85
C VAL A 14 -1.37 4.68 3.50
N MET A 15 -0.85 3.47 3.35
CA MET A 15 0.50 3.13 3.73
C MET A 15 1.30 2.86 2.47
N ILE A 16 2.57 3.30 2.44
CA ILE A 16 3.41 3.17 1.25
C ILE A 16 4.64 2.33 1.62
N VAL A 17 4.91 1.29 0.83
CA VAL A 17 6.04 0.40 1.05
C VAL A 17 6.92 0.36 -0.20
N ASP A 18 8.12 0.91 -0.08
CA ASP A 18 9.10 0.95 -1.16
C ASP A 18 10.46 1.20 -0.52
N ASP A 19 11.48 0.44 -0.92
CA ASP A 19 12.80 0.59 -0.33
C ASP A 19 13.59 1.76 -0.92
N HIS A 20 13.09 2.40 -1.97
CA HIS A 20 13.74 3.57 -2.56
C HIS A 20 13.17 4.82 -1.89
N GLU A 21 13.93 5.41 -1.00
CA GLU A 21 13.43 6.51 -0.18
C GLU A 21 12.91 7.68 -1.02
N ILE A 22 13.62 8.04 -2.08
CA ILE A 22 13.20 9.19 -2.91
C ILE A 22 11.88 8.89 -3.60
N VAL A 23 11.73 7.69 -4.15
CA VAL A 23 10.49 7.29 -4.82
C VAL A 23 9.34 7.24 -3.81
N ARG A 24 9.59 6.63 -2.66
CA ARG A 24 8.57 6.51 -1.61
C ARG A 24 8.09 7.88 -1.14
N ARG A 25 9.02 8.81 -0.92
CA ARG A 25 8.67 10.16 -0.48
C ARG A 25 7.93 10.91 -1.57
N GLY A 26 8.31 10.70 -2.83
CA GLY A 26 7.59 11.31 -3.94
C GLY A 26 6.15 10.85 -4.05
N ILE A 27 5.93 9.54 -3.87
CA ILE A 27 4.58 8.99 -3.88
C ILE A 27 3.78 9.54 -2.70
N ALA A 28 4.40 9.59 -1.52
CA ALA A 28 3.73 10.13 -0.33
C ALA A 28 3.26 11.56 -0.56
N GLU A 29 4.09 12.38 -1.19
CA GLU A 29 3.73 13.76 -1.49
C GLU A 29 2.53 13.85 -2.42
N ILE A 30 2.52 13.02 -3.47
CA ILE A 30 1.42 13.00 -4.42
C ILE A 30 0.13 12.59 -3.73
N VAL A 31 0.18 11.55 -2.90
CA VAL A 31 -1.00 11.06 -2.18
C VAL A 31 -1.51 12.12 -1.23
N ASP A 32 -0.62 12.78 -0.49
CA ASP A 32 -1.02 13.78 0.50
C ASP A 32 -1.62 15.04 -0.12
N ARG A 33 -1.40 15.28 -1.40
CA ARG A 33 -2.03 16.41 -2.07
C ARG A 33 -3.51 16.20 -2.34
N ALA A 34 -3.95 14.95 -2.35
CA ALA A 34 -5.37 14.64 -2.56
C ALA A 34 -6.11 14.82 -1.25
N ASP A 35 -7.22 15.55 -1.31
CA ASP A 35 -7.99 15.87 -0.10
C ASP A 35 -8.62 14.63 0.53
N ASP A 36 -8.86 13.60 -0.26
CA ASP A 36 -9.55 12.39 0.20
C ASP A 36 -8.60 11.25 0.53
N LEU A 37 -7.29 11.51 0.56
CA LEU A 37 -6.28 10.51 0.90
C LEU A 37 -5.35 11.05 1.99
N GLU A 38 -4.85 10.14 2.81
CA GLU A 38 -3.93 10.50 3.89
C GLU A 38 -2.86 9.44 4.01
N VAL A 39 -1.59 9.84 3.98
CA VAL A 39 -0.48 8.91 4.21
C VAL A 39 -0.34 8.73 5.72
N VAL A 40 -0.52 7.50 6.19
CA VAL A 40 -0.44 7.22 7.64
C VAL A 40 0.84 6.50 8.02
N ALA A 41 1.56 5.92 7.07
CA ALA A 41 2.82 5.24 7.36
C ALA A 41 3.61 5.01 6.08
N GLU A 42 4.92 4.88 6.23
CA GLU A 42 5.84 4.50 5.17
C GLU A 42 6.76 3.43 5.71
N ALA A 43 7.18 2.51 4.85
CA ALA A 43 8.12 1.46 5.22
C ALA A 43 8.99 1.10 4.04
N GLY A 44 10.20 0.60 4.32
CA GLY A 44 11.14 0.21 3.29
C GLY A 44 11.47 -1.27 3.27
N THR A 45 10.90 -2.07 4.18
CA THR A 45 11.16 -3.50 4.28
C THR A 45 9.88 -4.25 4.57
N VAL A 46 9.89 -5.56 4.32
CA VAL A 46 8.75 -6.41 4.66
C VAL A 46 8.48 -6.37 6.15
N GLN A 47 9.53 -6.54 6.95
CA GLN A 47 9.36 -6.60 8.40
C GLN A 47 8.78 -5.30 8.95
N ASP A 48 9.31 -4.16 8.52
CA ASP A 48 8.82 -2.88 9.00
C ASP A 48 7.40 -2.61 8.52
N ALA A 49 7.08 -3.04 7.29
CA ALA A 49 5.74 -2.87 6.75
C ALA A 49 4.71 -3.63 7.57
N LEU A 50 5.01 -4.89 7.92
CA LEU A 50 4.08 -5.70 8.71
C LEU A 50 3.89 -5.11 10.10
N ARG A 51 4.98 -4.65 10.71
CA ARG A 51 4.90 -4.04 12.04
C ARG A 51 4.06 -2.77 12.01
N ARG A 52 4.31 -1.90 11.04
CA ARG A 52 3.58 -0.63 10.97
C ARG A 52 2.13 -0.82 10.59
N ALA A 53 1.82 -1.80 9.74
CA ALA A 53 0.45 -2.09 9.37
C ALA A 53 -0.38 -2.48 10.58
N GLN A 54 0.21 -3.22 11.53
CA GLN A 54 -0.49 -3.57 12.76
C GLN A 54 -0.75 -2.34 13.63
N LEU A 55 0.17 -1.39 13.61
CA LEU A 55 0.04 -0.20 14.46
C LEU A 55 -0.97 0.80 13.91
N VAL A 56 -1.04 0.98 12.59
CA VAL A 56 -1.87 2.04 12.03
C VAL A 56 -3.12 1.52 11.33
N SER A 57 -3.19 0.25 11.00
CA SER A 57 -4.34 -0.37 10.32
C SER A 57 -4.79 0.48 9.12
N PRO A 58 -3.97 0.57 8.07
CA PRO A 58 -4.34 1.40 6.92
C PRO A 58 -5.51 0.79 6.16
N ASP A 59 -6.17 1.60 5.35
CA ASP A 59 -7.23 1.12 4.46
C ASP A 59 -6.64 0.51 3.20
N VAL A 60 -5.56 1.12 2.69
CA VAL A 60 -4.91 0.73 1.45
C VAL A 60 -3.40 0.70 1.69
N ILE A 61 -2.73 -0.28 1.09
CA ILE A 61 -1.28 -0.33 1.11
C ILE A 61 -0.77 -0.33 -0.34
N LEU A 62 0.10 0.63 -0.63
CA LEU A 62 0.80 0.69 -1.91
C LEU A 62 2.13 -0.02 -1.71
N VAL A 63 2.38 -1.09 -2.43
CA VAL A 63 3.50 -1.95 -2.11
C VAL A 63 4.32 -2.29 -3.34
N ASP A 64 5.64 -2.09 -3.24
CA ASP A 64 6.60 -2.55 -4.25
C ASP A 64 6.77 -4.06 -4.11
N LEU A 65 6.98 -4.74 -5.22
CA LEU A 65 7.18 -6.18 -5.22
C LEU A 65 8.57 -6.57 -4.71
N GLN A 66 9.59 -5.73 -4.92
CA GLN A 66 10.95 -6.08 -4.54
C GLN A 66 11.41 -5.26 -3.35
N LEU A 67 11.70 -5.95 -2.27
CA LEU A 67 12.14 -5.34 -1.01
C LEU A 67 13.40 -6.04 -0.54
N PRO A 68 14.21 -5.39 0.32
CA PRO A 68 15.50 -5.97 0.73
C PRO A 68 15.39 -7.31 1.45
N ASP A 69 14.30 -7.50 2.19
CA ASP A 69 14.13 -8.69 3.04
C ASP A 69 13.00 -9.60 2.57
N GLY A 70 12.51 -9.40 1.32
CA GLY A 70 11.45 -10.24 0.80
C GLY A 70 10.73 -9.58 -0.35
N THR A 71 9.45 -9.85 -0.48
CA THR A 71 8.66 -9.32 -1.59
C THR A 71 7.36 -8.70 -1.08
N GLY A 72 6.76 -7.87 -1.94
CA GLY A 72 5.42 -7.35 -1.64
C GLY A 72 4.38 -8.44 -1.54
N ILE A 73 4.60 -9.57 -2.23
CA ILE A 73 3.70 -10.71 -2.13
C ILE A 73 3.72 -11.30 -0.73
N ASP A 74 4.89 -11.37 -0.11
CA ASP A 74 5.00 -11.82 1.28
C ASP A 74 4.15 -10.96 2.20
N ILE A 75 4.17 -9.64 1.98
CA ILE A 75 3.35 -8.72 2.76
C ILE A 75 1.86 -9.01 2.53
N MET A 76 1.46 -9.17 1.27
CA MET A 76 0.06 -9.41 0.95
C MET A 76 -0.45 -10.71 1.55
N GLU A 77 0.36 -11.77 1.51
CA GLU A 77 -0.02 -13.04 2.12
C GLU A 77 -0.21 -12.91 3.62
N SER A 78 0.73 -12.25 4.27
CA SER A 78 0.68 -12.08 5.71
C SER A 78 -0.53 -11.25 6.13
N LEU A 79 -0.74 -10.11 5.45
CA LEU A 79 -1.88 -9.24 5.77
C LEU A 79 -3.21 -9.89 5.42
N GLY A 80 -3.23 -10.73 4.39
CA GLY A 80 -4.45 -11.47 4.05
C GLY A 80 -4.92 -12.36 5.18
N GLN A 81 -3.99 -12.84 6.02
CA GLN A 81 -4.32 -13.68 7.16
C GLN A 81 -4.66 -12.87 8.41
N THR A 82 -3.99 -11.73 8.61
CA THR A 82 -4.12 -10.98 9.85
C THR A 82 -5.04 -9.77 9.73
N ASN A 83 -5.03 -9.11 8.58
CA ASN A 83 -5.80 -7.88 8.37
C ASN A 83 -6.41 -7.90 6.95
N PRO A 84 -7.37 -8.80 6.69
CA PRO A 84 -7.90 -8.99 5.33
C PRO A 84 -8.64 -7.77 4.78
N GLU A 85 -8.99 -6.83 5.63
CA GLU A 85 -9.68 -5.61 5.19
C GLU A 85 -8.74 -4.62 4.50
N ILE A 86 -7.41 -4.75 4.68
CA ILE A 86 -6.45 -3.88 4.02
C ILE A 86 -6.37 -4.26 2.54
N ARG A 87 -6.49 -3.27 1.66
CA ARG A 87 -6.51 -3.50 0.21
C ARG A 87 -5.15 -3.18 -0.39
N PRO A 88 -4.44 -4.18 -0.91
CA PRO A 88 -3.12 -3.92 -1.51
C PRO A 88 -3.23 -3.48 -2.96
N ILE A 89 -2.38 -2.51 -3.31
CA ILE A 89 -2.16 -2.06 -4.68
C ILE A 89 -0.68 -2.21 -4.95
N VAL A 90 -0.34 -2.96 -5.99
CA VAL A 90 1.05 -3.25 -6.30
C VAL A 90 1.63 -2.15 -7.18
N LEU A 91 2.77 -1.61 -6.75
CA LEU A 91 3.56 -0.66 -7.51
C LEU A 91 4.82 -1.37 -7.96
N THR A 92 5.15 -1.25 -9.23
CA THR A 92 6.39 -1.86 -9.72
C THR A 92 6.85 -1.15 -10.98
N SER A 93 8.15 -1.17 -11.20
CA SER A 93 8.74 -0.69 -12.43
C SER A 93 9.00 -1.84 -13.40
N PHE A 94 8.60 -3.07 -13.05
CA PHE A 94 8.84 -4.23 -13.88
C PHE A 94 7.56 -4.65 -14.59
N ASP A 95 7.73 -4.98 -15.87
CA ASP A 95 6.64 -5.52 -16.67
C ASP A 95 6.78 -7.04 -16.65
N ASP A 96 6.31 -7.66 -15.60
CA ASP A 96 6.46 -9.09 -15.34
C ASP A 96 5.09 -9.71 -15.22
N ASP A 97 4.69 -10.48 -16.25
CA ASP A 97 3.37 -11.10 -16.28
C ASP A 97 3.17 -12.10 -15.17
N GLU A 98 4.23 -12.82 -14.78
CA GLU A 98 4.13 -13.78 -13.69
C GLU A 98 3.91 -13.07 -12.36
N ALA A 99 4.64 -11.98 -12.13
CA ALA A 99 4.47 -11.20 -10.91
C ALA A 99 3.07 -10.59 -10.86
N LEU A 100 2.58 -10.11 -11.99
CA LEU A 100 1.23 -9.58 -12.07
C LEU A 100 0.20 -10.63 -11.70
N ALA A 101 0.28 -11.81 -12.32
CA ALA A 101 -0.67 -12.88 -12.07
C ALA A 101 -0.62 -13.34 -10.63
N GLU A 102 0.58 -13.49 -10.09
CA GLU A 102 0.74 -13.93 -8.71
C GLU A 102 0.19 -12.89 -7.73
N SER A 103 0.45 -11.60 -7.99
CA SER A 103 -0.04 -10.53 -7.13
C SER A 103 -1.56 -10.50 -7.08
N LEU A 104 -2.20 -10.66 -8.23
CA LEU A 104 -3.66 -10.66 -8.28
C LEU A 104 -4.23 -11.88 -7.56
N ALA A 105 -3.57 -13.03 -7.71
CA ALA A 105 -3.99 -14.25 -7.03
C ALA A 105 -3.87 -14.14 -5.52
N LYS A 106 -2.92 -13.33 -5.03
CA LYS A 106 -2.69 -13.15 -3.59
C LYS A 106 -3.47 -11.97 -3.02
N GLY A 107 -4.35 -11.36 -3.79
CA GLY A 107 -5.28 -10.38 -3.28
C GLY A 107 -5.02 -8.93 -3.66
N ALA A 108 -4.09 -8.66 -4.57
CA ALA A 108 -3.89 -7.29 -5.02
C ALA A 108 -5.15 -6.78 -5.70
N ARG A 109 -5.53 -5.56 -5.37
CA ARG A 109 -6.72 -4.92 -5.94
C ARG A 109 -6.39 -4.19 -7.24
N ALA A 110 -5.14 -3.81 -7.41
CA ALA A 110 -4.69 -3.09 -8.60
C ALA A 110 -3.19 -3.29 -8.76
N TYR A 111 -2.71 -3.00 -9.95
CA TYR A 111 -1.31 -3.18 -10.30
C TYR A 111 -0.90 -1.96 -11.13
N VAL A 112 0.12 -1.23 -10.66
CA VAL A 112 0.55 0.01 -11.31
C VAL A 112 2.01 -0.14 -11.71
N LEU A 113 2.30 0.09 -12.98
CA LEU A 113 3.66 0.05 -13.52
C LEU A 113 4.37 1.39 -13.42
#